data_69390420f4ce032ba38af4a8f3974f8a
#
_entry.id   69390420f4ce032ba38af4a8f3974f8a
#
_cell.length_a   1.000
_cell.length_b   1.000
_cell.length_c   1.000
_cell.angle_alpha   90.00
_cell.angle_beta   90.00
_cell.angle_gamma   90.00
#
_symmetry.space_group_name_H-M   'P 1'
#
loop_
_entity.id
_entity.type
_entity.pdbx_description
1 polymer ?
#
loop_
_entity_poly.entity_id
_entity_poly.type
_entity_poly.pdbx_seq_one_letter_code
_entity_poly.pdbx_strand_id
1 'polypeptide(L)'
;EVGTPVHCGECLSQMAVDNLDLELPDHVKALDVKGIRIIFPDGTKKLLSETGYVLDKHLFERWLVQEACDIGAELLLSHRVTSMERVFNSENQFTNWKIDGRGNEFPIECRAVIDASGVAGAASKILDMKTEVEVIAGFQYEMLDVPNDGYLDFYLWPKYSPHGYVWMIPKEGGRANVGLVTTDKKGAIKYLEDFIQDTYLADKPKVNPPWRKDGIKIKPFGGTIPISGPR
;
A
#
# COMPACT_ATOMS: atom_id res chain seq x y z
N GLU A 1 -15.15 -2.72 0.22
CA GLU A 1 -14.78 -3.82 1.13
C GLU A 1 -13.49 -3.46 1.85
N VAL A 2 -13.44 -3.64 3.17
CA VAL A 2 -12.24 -3.34 3.96
C VAL A 2 -11.11 -4.32 3.59
N GLY A 3 -9.91 -3.80 3.39
CA GLY A 3 -8.72 -4.59 3.09
C GLY A 3 -8.64 -5.10 1.64
N THR A 4 -9.52 -4.69 0.75
CA THR A 4 -9.53 -5.18 -0.63
C THR A 4 -9.94 -4.08 -1.62
N PRO A 5 -9.18 -3.89 -2.72
CA PRO A 5 -7.93 -4.57 -3.09
C PRO A 5 -6.71 -4.04 -2.31
N VAL A 6 -5.68 -4.87 -2.16
CA VAL A 6 -4.41 -4.45 -1.54
C VAL A 6 -3.54 -3.72 -2.57
N HIS A 7 -3.22 -2.45 -2.32
CA HIS A 7 -2.31 -1.63 -3.15
C HIS A 7 -1.09 -1.21 -2.32
N CYS A 8 -0.31 -2.16 -1.83
CA CYS A 8 0.78 -1.90 -0.89
C CYS A 8 1.86 -3.00 -0.98
N GLY A 9 3.11 -2.66 -0.68
CA GLY A 9 4.19 -3.63 -0.44
C GLY A 9 4.03 -4.40 0.86
N GLU A 10 3.15 -3.91 1.77
CA GLU A 10 2.72 -4.57 3.00
C GLU A 10 3.76 -4.64 4.12
N CYS A 11 4.79 -3.80 4.06
CA CYS A 11 5.81 -3.70 5.12
C CYS A 11 5.39 -2.71 6.21
N LEU A 12 5.65 -3.07 7.48
CA LEU A 12 5.48 -2.23 8.64
C LEU A 12 6.75 -2.29 9.50
N SER A 13 7.38 -1.13 9.77
CA SER A 13 8.61 -1.10 10.58
C SER A 13 8.32 -1.35 12.06
N GLN A 14 9.27 -1.95 12.77
CA GLN A 14 9.19 -2.12 14.23
C GLN A 14 9.01 -0.78 14.93
N MET A 15 9.74 0.24 14.46
CA MET A 15 9.61 1.60 15.01
C MET A 15 8.17 2.15 14.90
N ALA A 16 7.45 1.86 13.82
CA ALA A 16 6.05 2.30 13.70
C ALA A 16 5.13 1.53 14.66
N VAL A 17 5.37 0.24 14.86
CA VAL A 17 4.65 -0.58 15.84
C VAL A 17 4.87 -0.05 17.24
N ASP A 18 6.12 0.22 17.62
CA ASP A 18 6.49 0.72 18.94
C ASP A 18 5.92 2.14 19.19
N ASN A 19 6.02 3.04 18.22
CA ASN A 19 5.51 4.42 18.34
C ASN A 19 3.98 4.51 18.46
N LEU A 20 3.28 3.55 17.90
CA LEU A 20 1.81 3.49 17.92
C LEU A 20 1.28 2.54 19.00
N ASP A 21 2.17 1.92 19.78
CA ASP A 21 1.83 0.91 20.81
C ASP A 21 0.89 -0.17 20.28
N LEU A 22 1.22 -0.71 19.09
CA LEU A 22 0.39 -1.68 18.40
C LEU A 22 0.71 -3.11 18.87
N GLU A 23 -0.25 -3.79 19.41
CA GLU A 23 -0.19 -5.23 19.70
C GLU A 23 -0.69 -6.04 18.49
N LEU A 24 0.20 -6.24 17.50
CA LEU A 24 -0.15 -6.95 16.27
C LEU A 24 -0.48 -8.43 16.53
N PRO A 25 -1.68 -8.90 16.20
CA PRO A 25 -2.01 -10.32 16.27
C PRO A 25 -1.18 -11.15 15.27
N ASP A 26 -0.87 -12.38 15.63
CA ASP A 26 -0.04 -13.23 14.77
C ASP A 26 -0.67 -13.50 13.39
N HIS A 27 -1.99 -13.59 13.32
CA HIS A 27 -2.70 -13.87 12.07
C HIS A 27 -2.61 -12.76 11.02
N VAL A 28 -2.17 -11.55 11.38
CA VAL A 28 -1.95 -10.45 10.43
C VAL A 28 -0.50 -10.36 9.95
N LYS A 29 0.41 -11.09 10.62
CA LYS A 29 1.84 -11.11 10.29
C LYS A 29 2.11 -12.19 9.23
N ALA A 30 2.68 -11.81 8.12
CA ALA A 30 3.08 -12.72 7.05
C ALA A 30 4.58 -13.08 7.11
N LEU A 31 5.40 -12.27 7.78
CA LEU A 31 6.82 -12.52 8.01
C LEU A 31 7.39 -11.56 9.06
N ASP A 32 8.28 -12.08 9.93
CA ASP A 32 9.18 -11.25 10.75
C ASP A 32 10.41 -10.85 9.94
N VAL A 33 10.66 -9.53 9.81
CA VAL A 33 11.73 -8.97 8.99
C VAL A 33 13.02 -8.87 9.79
N LYS A 34 14.10 -9.50 9.30
CA LYS A 34 15.44 -9.45 9.92
C LYS A 34 16.24 -8.22 9.52
N GLY A 35 15.89 -7.57 8.43
CA GLY A 35 16.56 -6.38 7.91
C GLY A 35 16.25 -6.13 6.44
N ILE A 36 16.85 -5.07 5.91
CA ILE A 36 16.67 -4.62 4.53
C ILE A 36 18.01 -4.69 3.80
N ARG A 37 18.02 -5.27 2.60
CA ARG A 37 19.18 -5.26 1.70
C ARG A 37 18.94 -4.29 0.56
N ILE A 38 19.83 -3.33 0.40
CA ILE A 38 19.89 -2.49 -0.80
C ILE A 38 20.87 -3.13 -1.77
N ILE A 39 20.43 -3.43 -2.98
CA ILE A 39 21.22 -4.14 -4.00
C ILE A 39 21.46 -3.20 -5.18
N PHE A 40 22.75 -2.97 -5.48
CA PHE A 40 23.20 -2.09 -6.55
C PHE A 40 23.41 -2.87 -7.86
N PRO A 41 23.51 -2.17 -9.02
CA PRO A 41 23.67 -2.82 -10.34
C PRO A 41 24.96 -3.64 -10.49
N ASP A 42 26.00 -3.32 -9.74
CA ASP A 42 27.26 -4.07 -9.69
C ASP A 42 27.24 -5.30 -8.78
N GLY A 43 26.07 -5.60 -8.19
CA GLY A 43 25.89 -6.69 -7.24
C GLY A 43 26.30 -6.37 -5.80
N THR A 44 26.82 -5.17 -5.53
CA THR A 44 27.12 -4.73 -4.15
C THR A 44 25.83 -4.68 -3.33
N LYS A 45 25.92 -5.12 -2.07
CA LYS A 45 24.80 -5.13 -1.13
C LYS A 45 25.12 -4.29 0.10
N LYS A 46 24.18 -3.44 0.50
CA LYS A 46 24.19 -2.74 1.78
C LYS A 46 23.08 -3.28 2.66
N LEU A 47 23.44 -3.76 3.84
CA LEU A 47 22.49 -4.22 4.86
C LEU A 47 22.12 -3.06 5.77
N LEU A 48 20.82 -2.90 5.99
CA LEU A 48 20.23 -2.03 7.01
C LEU A 48 19.57 -2.91 8.07
N SER A 49 19.85 -2.64 9.33
CA SER A 49 19.33 -3.42 10.47
C SER A 49 17.91 -3.01 10.87
N GLU A 50 17.12 -2.55 9.92
CA GLU A 50 15.72 -2.18 10.13
C GLU A 50 14.87 -3.45 10.22
N THR A 51 14.26 -3.68 11.37
CA THR A 51 13.35 -4.81 11.63
C THR A 51 11.88 -4.37 11.53
N GLY A 52 10.99 -5.34 11.53
CA GLY A 52 9.55 -5.12 11.49
C GLY A 52 8.84 -6.34 10.93
N TYR A 53 7.75 -6.10 10.25
CA TYR A 53 6.86 -7.14 9.75
C TYR A 53 6.50 -6.94 8.28
N VAL A 54 6.33 -8.03 7.56
CA VAL A 54 5.48 -8.05 6.36
C VAL A 54 4.10 -8.52 6.82
N LEU A 55 3.06 -7.84 6.39
CA LEU A 55 1.70 -8.12 6.81
C LEU A 55 0.92 -8.85 5.70
N ASP A 56 -0.09 -9.60 6.07
CA ASP A 56 -1.24 -9.83 5.20
C ASP A 56 -2.20 -8.65 5.40
N LYS A 57 -1.96 -7.57 4.62
CA LYS A 57 -2.57 -6.25 4.85
C LYS A 57 -4.09 -6.26 4.86
N HIS A 58 -4.73 -7.13 4.08
CA HIS A 58 -6.18 -7.27 4.09
C HIS A 58 -6.72 -7.77 5.45
N LEU A 59 -5.98 -8.61 6.15
CA LEU A 59 -6.30 -9.05 7.51
C LEU A 59 -6.00 -7.95 8.54
N PHE A 60 -4.85 -7.27 8.35
CA PHE A 60 -4.46 -6.15 9.21
C PHE A 60 -5.49 -5.00 9.16
N GLU A 61 -5.97 -4.61 7.98
CA GLU A 61 -6.97 -3.55 7.87
C GLU A 61 -8.32 -3.95 8.48
N ARG A 62 -8.71 -5.22 8.35
CA ARG A 62 -9.93 -5.74 9.00
C ARG A 62 -9.79 -5.76 10.51
N TRP A 63 -8.64 -6.16 11.02
CA TRP A 63 -8.35 -6.09 12.45
C TRP A 63 -8.42 -4.66 12.98
N LEU A 64 -7.79 -3.68 12.31
CA LEU A 64 -7.86 -2.28 12.72
C LEU A 64 -9.30 -1.74 12.76
N VAL A 65 -10.13 -2.15 11.80
CA VAL A 65 -11.55 -1.77 11.80
C VAL A 65 -12.29 -2.42 12.96
N GLN A 66 -11.99 -3.69 13.27
CA GLN A 66 -12.59 -4.36 14.42
C GLN A 66 -12.25 -3.63 15.71
N GLU A 67 -10.97 -3.32 15.95
CA GLU A 67 -10.52 -2.54 17.13
C GLU A 67 -11.25 -1.19 17.22
N ALA A 68 -11.39 -0.48 16.09
CA ALA A 68 -12.11 0.78 16.07
C ALA A 68 -13.60 0.61 16.42
N CYS A 69 -14.26 -0.43 15.91
CA CYS A 69 -15.66 -0.71 16.20
C CYS A 69 -15.87 -1.13 17.65
N ASP A 70 -14.94 -1.88 18.23
CA ASP A 70 -15.01 -2.34 19.63
C ASP A 70 -14.94 -1.17 20.63
N ILE A 71 -14.33 -0.05 20.25
CA ILE A 71 -14.32 1.19 21.04
C ILE A 71 -15.40 2.19 20.62
N GLY A 72 -16.35 1.80 19.75
CA GLY A 72 -17.55 2.56 19.43
C GLY A 72 -17.52 3.33 18.12
N ALA A 73 -16.58 3.07 17.21
CA ALA A 73 -16.65 3.61 15.86
C ALA A 73 -17.74 2.88 15.04
N GLU A 74 -18.42 3.62 14.17
CA GLU A 74 -19.40 3.06 13.23
C GLU A 74 -18.78 2.93 11.84
N LEU A 75 -18.81 1.73 11.26
CA LEU A 75 -18.35 1.46 9.90
C LEU A 75 -19.52 1.52 8.91
N LEU A 76 -19.53 2.52 8.06
CA LEU A 76 -20.51 2.68 7.00
C LEU A 76 -19.94 2.22 5.65
N LEU A 77 -20.21 0.98 5.26
CA LEU A 77 -19.81 0.45 3.96
C LEU A 77 -20.74 0.93 2.85
N SER A 78 -20.18 1.07 1.64
CA SER A 78 -20.94 1.54 0.45
C SER A 78 -21.51 2.95 0.59
N HIS A 79 -20.97 3.75 1.51
CA HIS A 79 -21.31 5.15 1.70
C HIS A 79 -20.30 6.04 0.97
N ARG A 80 -20.79 6.87 0.07
CA ARG A 80 -19.93 7.78 -0.69
C ARG A 80 -20.30 9.22 -0.39
N VAL A 81 -19.39 9.92 0.25
CA VAL A 81 -19.51 11.37 0.48
C VAL A 81 -19.47 12.10 -0.87
N THR A 82 -20.44 12.99 -1.09
CA THR A 82 -20.55 13.81 -2.33
C THR A 82 -20.63 15.29 -2.07
N SER A 83 -21.01 15.72 -0.85
CA SER A 83 -20.97 17.11 -0.44
C SER A 83 -20.56 17.27 1.03
N MET A 84 -20.01 18.42 1.35
CA MET A 84 -19.59 18.81 2.69
C MET A 84 -19.88 20.31 2.87
N GLU A 85 -20.68 20.65 3.85
CA GLU A 85 -21.09 22.01 4.13
C GLU A 85 -20.72 22.41 5.56
N ARG A 86 -20.25 23.64 5.72
CA ARG A 86 -20.05 24.24 7.05
C ARG A 86 -21.36 24.78 7.57
N VAL A 87 -21.72 24.38 8.79
CA VAL A 87 -22.91 24.90 9.49
C VAL A 87 -22.47 25.99 10.46
N PHE A 88 -23.19 27.09 10.46
CA PHE A 88 -22.93 28.26 11.31
C PHE A 88 -24.17 28.56 12.17
N ASN A 89 -23.95 29.07 13.38
CA ASN A 89 -25.03 29.56 14.24
C ASN A 89 -25.50 30.99 13.82
N SER A 90 -26.46 31.53 14.53
CA SER A 90 -27.02 32.87 14.29
C SER A 90 -25.99 34.01 14.47
N GLU A 91 -24.90 33.77 15.16
CA GLU A 91 -23.79 34.70 15.39
C GLU A 91 -22.66 34.53 14.35
N ASN A 92 -22.91 33.73 13.28
CA ASN A 92 -21.94 33.40 12.23
C ASN A 92 -20.68 32.68 12.72
N GLN A 93 -20.82 31.90 13.80
CA GLN A 93 -19.76 31.04 14.32
C GLN A 93 -19.94 29.62 13.77
N PHE A 94 -18.84 29.01 13.32
CA PHE A 94 -18.85 27.62 12.87
C PHE A 94 -19.25 26.69 14.02
N THR A 95 -20.17 25.78 13.75
CA THR A 95 -20.65 24.78 14.74
C THR A 95 -20.25 23.37 14.37
N ASN A 96 -20.55 22.94 13.15
CA ASN A 96 -20.33 21.57 12.69
C ASN A 96 -20.26 21.50 11.15
N TRP A 97 -19.90 20.33 10.67
CA TRP A 97 -20.02 19.94 9.29
C TRP A 97 -21.31 19.16 9.07
N LYS A 98 -21.96 19.43 7.95
CA LYS A 98 -23.01 18.57 7.40
C LYS A 98 -22.42 17.85 6.19
N ILE A 99 -22.41 16.52 6.28
CA ILE A 99 -21.87 15.63 5.25
C ILE A 99 -23.04 14.96 4.58
N ASP A 100 -23.08 14.99 3.25
CA ASP A 100 -24.12 14.33 2.47
C ASP A 100 -23.50 13.44 1.39
N GLY A 101 -24.29 12.49 0.87
CA GLY A 101 -23.75 11.52 -0.05
C GLY A 101 -24.75 10.44 -0.48
N ARG A 102 -24.18 9.30 -0.90
CA ARG A 102 -24.95 8.12 -1.26
C ARG A 102 -24.84 7.09 -0.17
N GLY A 103 -25.96 6.65 0.40
CA GLY A 103 -26.09 5.74 1.53
C GLY A 103 -27.31 6.14 2.36
N ASN A 104 -27.81 5.23 3.21
CA ASN A 104 -29.06 5.46 3.93
C ASN A 104 -28.89 6.34 5.18
N GLU A 105 -27.66 6.43 5.70
CA GLU A 105 -27.35 7.15 6.95
C GLU A 105 -27.06 8.65 6.72
N PHE A 106 -27.02 9.11 5.48
CA PHE A 106 -26.89 10.54 5.18
C PHE A 106 -28.21 11.31 5.35
N PRO A 107 -28.16 12.58 5.76
CA PRO A 107 -26.93 13.37 6.09
C PRO A 107 -26.37 13.05 7.48
N ILE A 108 -25.04 13.22 7.61
CA ILE A 108 -24.32 13.05 8.88
C ILE A 108 -23.83 14.42 9.34
N GLU A 109 -23.98 14.72 10.62
CA GLU A 109 -23.40 15.92 11.23
C GLU A 109 -22.23 15.56 12.15
N CYS A 110 -21.11 16.30 12.03
CA CYS A 110 -19.91 16.05 12.83
C CYS A 110 -19.12 17.34 13.09
N ARG A 111 -18.34 17.34 14.16
CA ARG A 111 -17.51 18.48 14.55
C ARG A 111 -16.23 18.59 13.73
N ALA A 112 -15.73 17.48 13.24
CA ALA A 112 -14.48 17.41 12.45
C ALA A 112 -14.58 16.32 11.40
N VAL A 113 -13.83 16.48 10.33
CA VAL A 113 -13.70 15.51 9.24
C VAL A 113 -12.23 15.20 9.02
N ILE A 114 -11.90 13.92 8.91
CA ILE A 114 -10.57 13.45 8.52
C ILE A 114 -10.69 12.81 7.14
N ASP A 115 -10.04 13.42 6.14
CA ASP A 115 -9.98 12.85 4.79
C ASP A 115 -8.81 11.89 4.67
N ALA A 116 -9.10 10.60 4.71
CA ALA A 116 -8.16 9.51 4.50
C ALA A 116 -8.35 8.83 3.13
N SER A 117 -8.91 9.53 2.12
CA SER A 117 -9.20 8.99 0.79
C SER A 117 -7.99 8.82 -0.12
N GLY A 118 -6.78 9.06 0.39
CA GLY A 118 -5.51 8.91 -0.33
C GLY A 118 -5.38 9.87 -1.50
N VAL A 119 -4.77 9.41 -2.60
CA VAL A 119 -4.59 10.23 -3.84
C VAL A 119 -5.91 10.69 -4.46
N ALA A 120 -7.02 10.09 -4.09
CA ALA A 120 -8.34 10.51 -4.57
C ALA A 120 -8.73 11.91 -4.08
N GLY A 121 -8.32 12.29 -2.86
CA GLY A 121 -8.56 13.59 -2.26
C GLY A 121 -10.04 13.96 -2.26
N ALA A 122 -10.90 13.18 -1.64
CA ALA A 122 -12.34 13.36 -1.73
C ALA A 122 -12.78 14.70 -1.15
N ALA A 123 -12.35 15.05 0.06
CA ALA A 123 -12.69 16.32 0.67
C ALA A 123 -12.07 17.50 -0.09
N SER A 124 -10.82 17.38 -0.53
CA SER A 124 -10.16 18.44 -1.31
C SER A 124 -10.93 18.78 -2.59
N LYS A 125 -11.44 17.76 -3.28
CA LYS A 125 -12.26 17.97 -4.49
C LYS A 125 -13.63 18.57 -4.19
N ILE A 126 -14.28 18.12 -3.13
CA ILE A 126 -15.60 18.61 -2.73
C ILE A 126 -15.50 20.09 -2.30
N LEU A 127 -14.43 20.45 -1.61
CA LEU A 127 -14.21 21.80 -1.08
C LEU A 127 -13.46 22.73 -2.05
N ASP A 128 -13.21 22.26 -3.29
CA ASP A 128 -12.44 22.98 -4.32
C ASP A 128 -11.08 23.50 -3.81
N MET A 129 -10.42 22.67 -2.98
CA MET A 129 -9.08 22.96 -2.50
C MET A 129 -8.06 22.57 -3.57
N LYS A 130 -7.23 23.50 -3.98
CA LYS A 130 -6.13 23.22 -4.92
C LYS A 130 -5.04 22.41 -4.21
N THR A 131 -4.94 21.14 -4.52
CA THR A 131 -3.87 20.25 -4.06
C THR A 131 -3.14 19.70 -5.29
N GLU A 132 -1.90 20.11 -5.49
CA GLU A 132 -1.03 19.49 -6.47
C GLU A 132 -0.30 18.32 -5.78
N VAL A 133 -0.55 17.11 -6.27
CA VAL A 133 0.09 15.89 -5.75
C VAL A 133 0.95 15.30 -6.85
N GLU A 134 2.27 15.29 -6.63
CA GLU A 134 3.18 14.52 -7.48
C GLU A 134 3.02 13.03 -7.18
N VAL A 135 2.94 12.22 -8.24
CA VAL A 135 2.71 10.80 -8.11
C VAL A 135 3.69 9.98 -8.95
N ILE A 136 4.10 8.86 -8.41
CA ILE A 136 4.88 7.81 -9.10
C ILE A 136 4.00 6.59 -9.32
N ALA A 137 4.29 5.83 -10.38
CA ALA A 137 3.58 4.57 -10.62
C ALA A 137 4.19 3.44 -9.79
N GLY A 138 3.35 2.72 -9.07
CA GLY A 138 3.68 1.45 -8.43
C GLY A 138 3.00 0.29 -9.13
N PHE A 139 3.72 -0.81 -9.30
CA PHE A 139 3.20 -2.05 -9.88
C PHE A 139 3.84 -3.26 -9.22
N GLN A 140 3.07 -4.28 -8.86
CA GLN A 140 3.59 -5.51 -8.23
C GLN A 140 2.79 -6.74 -8.61
N TYR A 141 3.46 -7.89 -8.46
CA TYR A 141 2.84 -9.21 -8.42
C TYR A 141 3.02 -9.83 -7.03
N GLU A 142 2.05 -10.55 -6.55
CA GLU A 142 2.31 -11.59 -5.56
C GLU A 142 2.83 -12.83 -6.32
N MET A 143 3.99 -13.32 -5.93
CA MET A 143 4.67 -14.46 -6.55
C MET A 143 4.72 -15.64 -5.59
N LEU A 144 4.75 -16.86 -6.15
CA LEU A 144 4.96 -18.11 -5.43
C LEU A 144 6.36 -18.68 -5.72
N ASP A 145 6.80 -19.60 -4.88
CA ASP A 145 8.10 -20.28 -4.97
C ASP A 145 9.31 -19.32 -4.94
N VAL A 146 9.15 -18.19 -4.23
CA VAL A 146 10.24 -17.24 -4.01
C VAL A 146 11.02 -17.63 -2.76
N PRO A 147 12.36 -17.72 -2.84
CA PRO A 147 13.19 -18.00 -1.67
C PRO A 147 13.01 -16.92 -0.59
N ASN A 148 12.92 -17.37 0.67
CA ASN A 148 12.77 -16.49 1.82
C ASN A 148 13.88 -16.75 2.84
N ASP A 149 14.67 -15.76 3.15
CA ASP A 149 15.68 -15.75 4.20
C ASP A 149 15.42 -14.72 5.32
N GLY A 150 14.26 -14.07 5.25
CA GLY A 150 13.79 -13.11 6.24
C GLY A 150 14.21 -11.65 5.96
N TYR A 151 14.82 -11.37 4.82
CA TYR A 151 15.23 -10.02 4.43
C TYR A 151 14.35 -9.45 3.33
N LEU A 152 14.13 -8.14 3.38
CA LEU A 152 13.54 -7.38 2.27
C LEU A 152 14.64 -6.97 1.30
N ASP A 153 14.45 -7.17 0.01
CA ASP A 153 15.39 -6.77 -1.04
C ASP A 153 14.88 -5.58 -1.81
N PHE A 154 15.70 -4.52 -1.89
CA PHE A 154 15.43 -3.35 -2.71
C PHE A 154 16.55 -3.18 -3.73
N TYR A 155 16.20 -3.23 -5.01
CA TYR A 155 17.13 -3.13 -6.12
C TYR A 155 17.09 -1.73 -6.71
N LEU A 156 18.19 -1.00 -6.57
CA LEU A 156 18.37 0.33 -7.16
C LEU A 156 18.93 0.18 -8.58
N TRP A 157 18.17 -0.47 -9.46
CA TRP A 157 18.59 -0.81 -10.81
C TRP A 157 17.83 -0.01 -11.88
N PRO A 158 18.40 1.11 -12.39
CA PRO A 158 17.73 1.98 -13.37
C PRO A 158 17.27 1.26 -14.64
N LYS A 159 17.93 0.15 -15.01
CA LYS A 159 17.51 -0.70 -16.15
C LYS A 159 16.07 -1.18 -16.02
N TYR A 160 15.65 -1.54 -14.80
CA TYR A 160 14.32 -2.11 -14.53
C TYR A 160 13.37 -1.14 -13.83
N SER A 161 13.88 -0.03 -13.36
CA SER A 161 13.05 0.99 -12.71
C SER A 161 13.68 2.37 -12.86
N PRO A 162 13.45 3.05 -14.01
CA PRO A 162 13.92 4.42 -14.20
C PRO A 162 13.36 5.35 -13.12
N HIS A 163 14.26 6.06 -12.44
CA HIS A 163 13.95 7.00 -11.34
C HIS A 163 13.13 6.38 -10.21
N GLY A 164 13.34 5.09 -9.95
CA GLY A 164 12.66 4.35 -8.90
C GLY A 164 13.50 3.18 -8.38
N TYR A 165 12.84 2.16 -7.91
CA TYR A 165 13.46 0.92 -7.44
C TYR A 165 12.51 -0.26 -7.60
N VAL A 166 13.09 -1.46 -7.58
CA VAL A 166 12.35 -2.73 -7.54
C VAL A 166 12.45 -3.30 -6.12
N TRP A 167 11.41 -3.95 -5.65
CA TRP A 167 11.41 -4.66 -4.37
C TRP A 167 11.09 -6.15 -4.52
N MET A 168 11.64 -6.93 -3.62
CA MET A 168 11.22 -8.29 -3.32
C MET A 168 10.96 -8.35 -1.81
N ILE A 169 9.71 -8.56 -1.46
CA ILE A 169 9.21 -8.57 -0.09
C ILE A 169 8.65 -9.97 0.17
N PRO A 170 9.41 -10.84 0.84
CA PRO A 170 9.00 -12.21 1.07
C PRO A 170 7.90 -12.30 2.12
N LYS A 171 7.10 -13.35 1.99
CA LYS A 171 6.10 -13.79 2.97
C LYS A 171 6.32 -15.27 3.27
N GLU A 172 5.78 -15.75 4.37
CA GLU A 172 5.83 -17.18 4.66
C GLU A 172 5.13 -18.03 3.58
N GLY A 173 5.47 -19.31 3.54
CA GLY A 173 4.92 -20.25 2.56
C GLY A 173 5.43 -20.06 1.13
N GLY A 174 6.61 -19.47 0.94
CA GLY A 174 7.20 -19.26 -0.39
C GLY A 174 6.52 -18.16 -1.21
N ARG A 175 5.68 -17.34 -0.61
CA ARG A 175 5.06 -16.17 -1.24
C ARG A 175 6.00 -14.96 -1.19
N ALA A 176 5.87 -14.05 -2.13
CA ALA A 176 6.53 -12.74 -2.08
C ALA A 176 5.77 -11.69 -2.88
N ASN A 177 5.82 -10.44 -2.43
CA ASN A 177 5.44 -9.30 -3.24
C ASN A 177 6.68 -8.83 -4.02
N VAL A 178 6.66 -8.96 -5.33
CA VAL A 178 7.71 -8.46 -6.22
C VAL A 178 7.15 -7.34 -7.06
N GLY A 179 7.75 -6.16 -6.95
CA GLY A 179 7.19 -4.99 -7.60
C GLY A 179 8.20 -3.88 -7.80
N LEU A 180 7.74 -2.77 -8.35
CA LEU A 180 8.54 -1.58 -8.59
C LEU A 180 7.74 -0.29 -8.42
N VAL A 181 8.48 0.80 -8.24
CA VAL A 181 7.99 2.16 -8.47
C VAL A 181 8.83 2.78 -9.58
N THR A 182 8.20 3.54 -10.48
CA THR A 182 8.89 4.22 -11.58
C THR A 182 8.14 5.48 -12.02
N THR A 183 8.87 6.47 -12.53
CA THR A 183 8.25 7.63 -13.19
C THR A 183 7.68 7.30 -14.56
N ASP A 184 8.20 6.25 -15.23
CA ASP A 184 7.66 5.78 -16.51
C ASP A 184 6.48 4.82 -16.31
N LYS A 185 5.29 5.41 -16.20
CA LYS A 185 4.02 4.67 -15.99
C LYS A 185 3.73 3.65 -17.09
N LYS A 186 4.13 3.94 -18.34
CA LYS A 186 3.81 3.09 -19.49
C LYS A 186 4.71 1.85 -19.55
N GLY A 187 5.95 1.99 -19.11
CA GLY A 187 6.94 0.91 -19.09
C GLY A 187 6.86 0.00 -17.86
N ALA A 188 6.14 0.39 -16.80
CA ALA A 188 6.19 -0.27 -15.49
C ALA A 188 6.02 -1.79 -15.54
N ILE A 189 5.00 -2.29 -16.24
CA ILE A 189 4.74 -3.73 -16.36
C ILE A 189 5.91 -4.44 -17.05
N LYS A 190 6.37 -3.89 -18.18
CA LYS A 190 7.47 -4.48 -18.93
C LYS A 190 8.76 -4.51 -18.12
N TYR A 191 9.09 -3.44 -17.42
CA TYR A 191 10.27 -3.38 -16.55
C TYR A 191 10.23 -4.45 -15.45
N LEU A 192 9.07 -4.64 -14.82
CA LEU A 192 8.92 -5.67 -13.80
C LEU A 192 9.05 -7.08 -14.39
N GLU A 193 8.45 -7.34 -15.54
CA GLU A 193 8.56 -8.64 -16.21
C GLU A 193 10.00 -8.93 -16.65
N ASP A 194 10.70 -7.95 -17.20
CA ASP A 194 12.12 -8.06 -17.57
C ASP A 194 12.98 -8.35 -16.33
N PHE A 195 12.73 -7.64 -15.21
CA PHE A 195 13.44 -7.88 -13.95
C PHE A 195 13.23 -9.32 -13.45
N ILE A 196 12.01 -9.78 -13.41
CA ILE A 196 11.68 -11.13 -12.93
C ILE A 196 12.33 -12.19 -13.85
N GLN A 197 12.29 -11.97 -15.17
CA GLN A 197 12.90 -12.89 -16.12
C GLN A 197 14.42 -12.95 -15.96
N ASP A 198 15.07 -11.82 -15.80
CA ASP A 198 16.54 -11.75 -15.74
C ASP A 198 17.10 -12.17 -14.37
N THR A 199 16.34 -12.11 -13.30
CA THR A 199 16.81 -12.40 -11.92
C THR A 199 16.34 -13.73 -11.40
N TYR A 200 15.05 -14.02 -11.43
CA TYR A 200 14.49 -15.25 -10.84
C TYR A 200 14.41 -16.42 -11.79
N LEU A 201 14.47 -16.16 -13.10
CA LEU A 201 14.32 -17.18 -14.13
C LEU A 201 15.56 -17.35 -14.98
N ALA A 202 16.64 -16.61 -14.73
CA ALA A 202 17.88 -16.66 -15.52
C ALA A 202 18.47 -18.07 -15.64
N ASP A 203 18.46 -18.82 -14.54
CA ASP A 203 19.02 -20.19 -14.46
C ASP A 203 17.98 -21.29 -14.68
N LYS A 204 16.72 -20.93 -14.92
CA LYS A 204 15.66 -21.91 -15.18
C LYS A 204 15.41 -21.98 -16.69
N PRO A 205 15.17 -23.18 -17.26
CA PRO A 205 14.75 -23.28 -18.65
C PRO A 205 13.55 -22.33 -18.84
N LYS A 206 13.48 -21.64 -19.99
CA LYS A 206 12.44 -20.64 -20.33
C LYS A 206 11.01 -21.20 -20.14
N VAL A 207 10.71 -21.55 -18.93
CA VAL A 207 9.40 -22.01 -18.47
C VAL A 207 8.70 -20.77 -17.92
N ASN A 208 7.44 -20.67 -18.20
CA ASN A 208 6.57 -19.64 -17.64
C ASN A 208 6.93 -19.30 -16.18
N PRO A 209 6.84 -18.01 -15.80
CA PRO A 209 7.07 -17.62 -14.42
C PRO A 209 6.41 -18.60 -13.43
N PRO A 210 6.99 -18.88 -12.25
CA PRO A 210 6.44 -19.87 -11.31
C PRO A 210 4.95 -19.72 -11.05
N TRP A 211 4.45 -18.48 -11.00
CA TRP A 211 3.03 -18.18 -10.85
C TRP A 211 2.15 -18.55 -12.06
N ARG A 212 2.74 -18.80 -13.24
CA ARG A 212 2.03 -19.34 -14.41
C ARG A 212 2.08 -20.84 -14.49
N LYS A 213 3.01 -21.47 -13.77
CA LYS A 213 3.24 -22.92 -13.81
C LYS A 213 2.06 -23.70 -13.27
N ASP A 214 1.37 -23.16 -12.27
CA ASP A 214 0.23 -23.79 -11.62
C ASP A 214 -1.11 -23.23 -12.08
N GLY A 215 -1.14 -22.43 -13.14
CA GLY A 215 -2.36 -21.81 -13.67
C GLY A 215 -2.94 -20.69 -12.79
N ILE A 216 -2.28 -20.36 -11.69
CA ILE A 216 -2.67 -19.29 -10.80
C ILE A 216 -2.21 -17.97 -11.41
N LYS A 217 -3.15 -17.30 -12.08
CA LYS A 217 -2.96 -15.93 -12.55
C LYS A 217 -3.10 -15.01 -11.36
N ILE A 218 -2.01 -14.74 -10.64
CA ILE A 218 -2.04 -13.75 -9.57
C ILE A 218 -2.24 -12.39 -10.24
N LYS A 219 -3.32 -11.74 -9.86
CA LYS A 219 -3.73 -10.47 -10.44
C LYS A 219 -2.67 -9.43 -10.11
N PRO A 220 -2.12 -8.73 -11.12
CA PRO A 220 -1.21 -7.64 -10.85
C PRO A 220 -1.94 -6.51 -10.14
N PHE A 221 -1.27 -5.88 -9.20
CA PHE A 221 -1.75 -4.68 -8.52
C PHE A 221 -0.91 -3.50 -8.97
N GLY A 222 -1.57 -2.45 -9.41
CA GLY A 222 -0.92 -1.21 -9.78
C GLY A 222 -1.67 -0.02 -9.18
N GLY A 223 -0.94 1.06 -8.92
CA GLY A 223 -1.51 2.28 -8.38
C GLY A 223 -0.57 3.46 -8.52
N THR A 224 -1.06 4.62 -8.16
CA THR A 224 -0.26 5.84 -8.04
C THR A 224 0.06 6.08 -6.58
N ILE A 225 1.34 6.36 -6.31
CA ILE A 225 1.85 6.65 -4.96
C ILE A 225 2.18 8.13 -4.92
N PRO A 226 1.63 8.90 -3.95
CA PRO A 226 2.00 10.30 -3.77
C PRO A 226 3.43 10.39 -3.26
N ILE A 227 4.22 11.27 -3.87
CA ILE A 227 5.62 11.53 -3.48
C ILE A 227 5.86 12.97 -3.04
N SER A 228 4.89 13.86 -3.22
CA SER A 228 4.89 15.17 -2.60
C SER A 228 4.55 15.04 -1.12
N GLY A 229 5.30 15.71 -0.25
CA GLY A 229 4.98 15.80 1.17
C GLY A 229 3.64 16.51 1.44
N PRO A 230 3.14 16.46 2.68
CA PRO A 230 1.98 17.24 3.08
C PRO A 230 2.29 18.74 2.89
N ARG A 231 1.36 19.44 2.27
CA ARG A 231 1.43 20.91 2.07
C ARG A 231 0.38 21.61 2.91
#